data_018a8ea8e8f96e8504214a643e1b0d3c
#
_entry.id   018a8ea8e8f96e8504214a643e1b0d3c
#
_cell.length_a   1.000
_cell.length_b   1.000
_cell.length_c   1.000
_cell.angle_alpha   90.00
_cell.angle_beta   90.00
_cell.angle_gamma   90.00
#
_symmetry.space_group_name_H-M   'P 1'
#
loop_
_entity.id
_entity.type
_entity.pdbx_description
1 polymer ?
#
loop_
_entity_poly.entity_id
_entity_poly.type
_entity_poly.pdbx_seq_one_letter_code
_entity_poly.pdbx_strand_id
1 'polypeptide(L)'
;MDTMKNIFRNLKELYWKYDRPVHLALVMALAALYFLDVNQYMYRVLIMIGLYAILALSLNIILGLTGMLSMGHAAFYSIGAYASAVMGTRYGMGFFSSAVIGVVFSVVLGMLLGLTTMRLSGSYLAITTMGFAEVVRMVLLSWEDVTNGAFGIQKIPRPSVMGYELTTANGGLYLLVLSFLILSIAFCAAIDNSKLGRTLRAIKNDELATVLMGVSVERYKVTAFAIAGGLAGLVGATFAAMNRYIDPNTFNFDTSMLIVCICILGGMGSIKGQILGAVLLVAFPEVLRSFALYRFVVYGLILLVMMRFRSQGLLGSLSDRPYRFPKGVTFKHKSSPGGDTV
;
A
#
# COMPACT_ATOMS: atom_id res chain seq x y z
N MET A 1 -14.26 22.60 24.65
CA MET A 1 -14.36 21.34 23.88
C MET A 1 -15.07 21.56 22.55
N ASP A 2 -16.03 22.48 22.45
CA ASP A 2 -16.78 22.75 21.22
C ASP A 2 -16.02 23.52 20.13
N THR A 3 -15.09 24.38 20.51
CA THR A 3 -14.24 25.12 19.56
C THR A 3 -13.31 24.18 18.76
N MET A 4 -12.73 23.16 19.40
CA MET A 4 -11.92 22.14 18.72
C MET A 4 -12.78 21.28 17.79
N LYS A 5 -14.00 20.91 18.17
CA LYS A 5 -14.93 20.17 17.29
C LYS A 5 -15.33 20.99 16.05
N ASN A 6 -15.54 22.29 16.20
CA ASN A 6 -15.85 23.18 15.09
C ASN A 6 -14.66 23.38 14.14
N ILE A 7 -13.44 23.49 14.66
CA ILE A 7 -12.21 23.56 13.85
C ILE A 7 -12.04 22.25 13.06
N PHE A 8 -12.24 21.09 13.68
CA PHE A 8 -12.17 19.79 13.00
C PHE A 8 -13.25 19.62 11.92
N ARG A 9 -14.47 20.10 12.18
CA ARG A 9 -15.54 20.06 11.19
C ARG A 9 -15.23 20.94 9.98
N ASN A 10 -14.75 22.15 10.20
CA ASN A 10 -14.35 23.07 9.14
C ASN A 10 -13.15 22.54 8.34
N LEU A 11 -12.16 21.93 9.01
CA LEU A 11 -11.04 21.27 8.35
C LEU A 11 -11.51 20.07 7.52
N LYS A 12 -12.47 19.28 8.00
CA LYS A 12 -13.05 18.15 7.28
C LYS A 12 -13.83 18.61 6.04
N GLU A 13 -14.61 19.69 6.14
CA GLU A 13 -15.32 20.27 4.99
C GLU A 13 -14.34 20.87 3.96
N LEU A 14 -13.30 21.56 4.43
CA LEU A 14 -12.25 22.11 3.58
C LEU A 14 -11.48 20.98 2.85
N TYR A 15 -11.14 19.90 3.56
CA TYR A 15 -10.50 18.71 3.02
C TYR A 15 -11.30 18.08 1.87
N TRP A 16 -12.63 17.94 2.03
CA TRP A 16 -13.50 17.37 1.00
C TRP A 16 -13.77 18.33 -0.17
N LYS A 17 -13.80 19.63 0.08
CA LYS A 17 -13.99 20.66 -0.95
C LYS A 17 -12.79 20.75 -1.89
N TYR A 18 -11.57 20.60 -1.36
CA TYR A 18 -10.32 20.70 -2.11
C TYR A 18 -9.66 19.36 -2.42
N ASP A 19 -10.40 18.25 -2.31
CA ASP A 19 -9.86 16.91 -2.48
C ASP A 19 -9.21 16.68 -3.85
N ARG A 20 -9.90 17.03 -4.93
CA ARG A 20 -9.39 16.90 -6.30
C ARG A 20 -8.22 17.85 -6.61
N PRO A 21 -8.29 19.18 -6.34
CA PRO A 21 -7.19 20.07 -6.64
C PRO A 21 -5.94 19.81 -5.80
N VAL A 22 -6.07 19.34 -4.57
CA VAL A 22 -4.90 18.98 -3.73
C VAL A 22 -4.16 17.77 -4.28
N HIS A 23 -4.85 16.75 -4.79
CA HIS A 23 -4.20 15.62 -5.46
C HIS A 23 -3.45 16.07 -6.71
N LEU A 24 -4.10 16.91 -7.52
CA LEU A 24 -3.51 17.44 -8.75
C LEU A 24 -2.29 18.32 -8.43
N ALA A 25 -2.40 19.18 -7.42
CA ALA A 25 -1.29 20.03 -6.98
C ALA A 25 -0.10 19.21 -6.44
N LEU A 26 -0.38 18.14 -5.67
CA LEU A 26 0.67 17.26 -5.14
C LEU A 26 1.36 16.48 -6.27
N VAL A 27 0.59 15.98 -7.24
CA VAL A 27 1.14 15.32 -8.43
C VAL A 27 1.94 16.29 -9.27
N MET A 28 1.44 17.52 -9.48
CA MET A 28 2.19 18.56 -10.22
C MET A 28 3.46 18.99 -9.49
N ALA A 29 3.43 19.12 -8.15
CA ALA A 29 4.61 19.44 -7.36
C ALA A 29 5.67 18.31 -7.46
N LEU A 30 5.25 17.05 -7.40
CA LEU A 30 6.14 15.93 -7.62
C LEU A 30 6.68 15.87 -9.04
N ALA A 31 5.85 16.16 -10.05
CA ALA A 31 6.31 16.24 -11.44
C ALA A 31 7.26 17.43 -11.66
N ALA A 32 7.05 18.56 -10.99
CA ALA A 32 7.91 19.73 -11.08
C ALA A 32 9.32 19.47 -10.51
N LEU A 33 9.48 18.55 -9.58
CA LEU A 33 10.79 18.12 -9.06
C LEU A 33 11.68 17.51 -10.18
N TYR A 34 11.08 17.00 -11.25
CA TYR A 34 11.84 16.52 -12.41
C TYR A 34 12.56 17.65 -13.16
N PHE A 35 11.99 18.86 -13.18
CA PHE A 35 12.57 20.02 -13.87
C PHE A 35 13.62 20.76 -13.03
N LEU A 36 13.70 20.47 -11.73
CA LEU A 36 14.77 20.94 -10.86
C LEU A 36 15.93 19.94 -11.03
N ASP A 37 17.11 20.41 -11.40
CA ASP A 37 18.32 19.60 -11.63
C ASP A 37 18.74 18.92 -10.31
N VAL A 38 17.99 17.87 -9.95
CA VAL A 38 18.06 17.20 -8.64
C VAL A 38 19.17 16.15 -8.68
N ASN A 39 19.96 16.07 -7.64
CA ASN A 39 21.06 15.13 -7.49
C ASN A 39 20.54 13.68 -7.67
N GLN A 40 21.29 12.80 -8.34
CA GLN A 40 20.97 11.39 -8.58
C GLN A 40 20.54 10.64 -7.29
N TYR A 41 21.13 11.00 -6.16
CA TYR A 41 20.77 10.48 -4.85
C TYR A 41 19.33 10.84 -4.45
N MET A 42 18.91 12.07 -4.65
CA MET A 42 17.56 12.52 -4.34
C MET A 42 16.51 11.82 -5.20
N TYR A 43 16.80 11.59 -6.51
CA TYR A 43 15.94 10.78 -7.36
C TYR A 43 15.76 9.37 -6.80
N ARG A 44 16.82 8.75 -6.28
CA ARG A 44 16.73 7.42 -5.66
C ARG A 44 15.81 7.42 -4.44
N VAL A 45 15.91 8.43 -3.58
CA VAL A 45 15.04 8.59 -2.40
C VAL A 45 13.58 8.77 -2.82
N LEU A 46 13.31 9.64 -3.79
CA LEU A 46 11.96 9.89 -4.31
C LEU A 46 11.35 8.64 -4.96
N ILE A 47 12.13 7.86 -5.70
CA ILE A 47 11.72 6.59 -6.27
C ILE A 47 11.33 5.62 -5.15
N MET A 48 12.15 5.48 -4.11
CA MET A 48 11.86 4.60 -2.96
C MET A 48 10.58 5.04 -2.24
N ILE A 49 10.40 6.33 -2.00
CA ILE A 49 9.15 6.88 -1.43
C ILE A 49 7.95 6.48 -2.30
N GLY A 50 8.05 6.63 -3.63
CA GLY A 50 7.00 6.26 -4.56
C GLY A 50 6.66 4.76 -4.51
N LEU A 51 7.67 3.89 -4.50
CA LEU A 51 7.50 2.44 -4.41
C LEU A 51 6.83 2.03 -3.09
N TYR A 52 7.31 2.54 -1.95
CA TYR A 52 6.70 2.26 -0.66
C TYR A 52 5.29 2.88 -0.51
N ALA A 53 5.00 4.00 -1.16
CA ALA A 53 3.66 4.56 -1.22
C ALA A 53 2.69 3.62 -1.96
N ILE A 54 3.11 3.03 -3.08
CA ILE A 54 2.29 2.04 -3.81
C ILE A 54 2.10 0.77 -2.97
N LEU A 55 3.15 0.28 -2.28
CA LEU A 55 3.05 -0.86 -1.37
C LEU A 55 2.08 -0.58 -0.21
N ALA A 56 2.14 0.61 0.37
CA ALA A 56 1.21 1.01 1.42
C ALA A 56 -0.23 1.15 0.90
N LEU A 57 -0.43 1.68 -0.32
CA LEU A 57 -1.73 1.73 -0.97
C LEU A 57 -2.28 0.33 -1.24
N SER A 58 -1.43 -0.62 -1.65
CA SER A 58 -1.85 -2.01 -1.88
C SER A 58 -2.25 -2.69 -0.57
N LEU A 59 -1.47 -2.55 0.50
CA LEU A 59 -1.82 -3.07 1.82
C LEU A 59 -3.08 -2.40 2.38
N ASN A 60 -3.30 -1.12 2.09
CA ASN A 60 -4.49 -0.38 2.53
C ASN A 60 -5.80 -0.97 1.96
N ILE A 61 -5.77 -1.70 0.85
CA ILE A 61 -6.94 -2.43 0.35
C ILE A 61 -7.31 -3.56 1.32
N ILE A 62 -6.32 -4.28 1.86
CA ILE A 62 -6.53 -5.37 2.82
C ILE A 62 -6.80 -4.78 4.21
N LEU A 63 -5.86 -4.03 4.78
CA LEU A 63 -5.95 -3.52 6.15
C LEU A 63 -6.96 -2.37 6.29
N GLY A 64 -6.94 -1.44 5.34
CA GLY A 64 -7.76 -0.23 5.41
C GLY A 64 -9.25 -0.48 5.12
N LEU A 65 -9.56 -1.24 4.06
CA LEU A 65 -10.94 -1.45 3.61
C LEU A 65 -11.60 -2.68 4.25
N THR A 66 -10.84 -3.75 4.56
CA THR A 66 -11.43 -4.97 5.17
C THR A 66 -11.12 -5.13 6.64
N GLY A 67 -10.19 -4.35 7.19
CA GLY A 67 -9.75 -4.48 8.59
C GLY A 67 -8.85 -5.69 8.86
N MET A 68 -8.45 -6.43 7.84
CA MET A 68 -7.61 -7.62 7.96
C MET A 68 -6.13 -7.23 8.09
N LEU A 69 -5.49 -7.54 9.22
CA LEU A 69 -4.07 -7.30 9.42
C LEU A 69 -3.25 -8.38 8.72
N SER A 70 -2.57 -8.02 7.63
CA SER A 70 -1.64 -8.90 6.92
C SER A 70 -0.20 -8.41 7.08
N MET A 71 0.69 -9.30 7.52
CA MET A 71 2.13 -9.07 7.65
C MET A 71 2.95 -9.79 6.56
N GLY A 72 2.27 -10.33 5.55
CA GLY A 72 2.88 -11.11 4.46
C GLY A 72 3.14 -10.32 3.18
N HIS A 73 3.12 -9.00 3.21
CA HIS A 73 3.13 -8.17 1.99
C HIS A 73 4.45 -8.26 1.21
N ALA A 74 5.57 -8.54 1.89
CA ALA A 74 6.86 -8.78 1.25
C ALA A 74 6.86 -10.01 0.32
N ALA A 75 5.98 -11.01 0.55
CA ALA A 75 5.85 -12.17 -0.34
C ALA A 75 5.36 -11.76 -1.74
N PHE A 76 4.33 -10.92 -1.81
CA PHE A 76 3.81 -10.44 -3.10
C PHE A 76 4.84 -9.57 -3.83
N TYR A 77 5.53 -8.75 -3.06
CA TYR A 77 6.60 -7.89 -3.53
C TYR A 77 7.77 -8.71 -4.10
N SER A 78 8.21 -9.76 -3.39
CA SER A 78 9.30 -10.65 -3.81
C SER A 78 8.95 -11.44 -5.06
N ILE A 79 7.76 -12.05 -5.13
CA ILE A 79 7.32 -12.84 -6.30
C ILE A 79 7.25 -11.96 -7.55
N GLY A 80 6.72 -10.74 -7.44
CA GLY A 80 6.72 -9.80 -8.56
C GLY A 80 8.11 -9.45 -9.05
N ALA A 81 9.06 -9.22 -8.11
CA ALA A 81 10.44 -8.92 -8.42
C ALA A 81 11.14 -10.11 -9.10
N TYR A 82 11.04 -11.31 -8.51
CA TYR A 82 11.69 -12.51 -9.03
C TYR A 82 11.12 -12.99 -10.35
N ALA A 83 9.78 -13.05 -10.49
CA ALA A 83 9.14 -13.45 -11.74
C ALA A 83 9.54 -12.51 -12.89
N SER A 84 9.51 -11.20 -12.65
CA SER A 84 9.95 -10.21 -13.63
C SER A 84 11.46 -10.34 -13.95
N ALA A 85 12.31 -10.52 -12.93
CA ALA A 85 13.75 -10.66 -13.10
C ALA A 85 14.11 -11.91 -13.91
N VAL A 86 13.51 -13.06 -13.62
CA VAL A 86 13.72 -14.31 -14.36
C VAL A 86 13.32 -14.15 -15.82
N MET A 87 12.15 -13.57 -16.10
CA MET A 87 11.69 -13.35 -17.48
C MET A 87 12.60 -12.38 -18.24
N GLY A 88 13.07 -11.33 -17.59
CA GLY A 88 13.98 -10.37 -18.19
C GLY A 88 15.38 -10.93 -18.45
N THR A 89 15.96 -11.69 -17.51
CA THR A 89 17.35 -12.17 -17.60
C THR A 89 17.49 -13.46 -18.43
N ARG A 90 16.57 -14.42 -18.26
CA ARG A 90 16.69 -15.75 -18.93
C ARG A 90 16.01 -15.77 -20.30
N TYR A 91 14.88 -15.07 -20.45
CA TYR A 91 14.11 -15.08 -21.70
C TYR A 91 14.32 -13.81 -22.52
N GLY A 92 15.13 -12.84 -22.04
CA GLY A 92 15.40 -11.60 -22.77
C GLY A 92 14.18 -10.70 -22.99
N MET A 93 13.12 -10.89 -22.18
CA MET A 93 11.90 -10.09 -22.32
C MET A 93 12.14 -8.65 -21.90
N GLY A 94 11.49 -7.71 -22.60
CA GLY A 94 11.48 -6.30 -22.22
C GLY A 94 10.83 -6.08 -20.85
N PHE A 95 11.15 -4.97 -20.19
CA PHE A 95 10.67 -4.66 -18.84
C PHE A 95 9.14 -4.73 -18.71
N PHE A 96 8.39 -4.13 -19.62
CA PHE A 96 6.92 -4.07 -19.52
C PHE A 96 6.27 -5.46 -19.60
N SER A 97 6.73 -6.32 -20.51
CA SER A 97 6.22 -7.70 -20.62
C SER A 97 6.58 -8.54 -19.41
N SER A 98 7.81 -8.43 -18.90
CA SER A 98 8.24 -9.14 -17.70
C SER A 98 7.53 -8.63 -16.44
N ALA A 99 7.26 -7.32 -16.34
CA ALA A 99 6.49 -6.75 -15.24
C ALA A 99 5.03 -7.24 -15.21
N VAL A 100 4.37 -7.36 -16.37
CA VAL A 100 3.02 -7.94 -16.45
C VAL A 100 3.02 -9.37 -15.93
N ILE A 101 4.00 -10.19 -16.30
CA ILE A 101 4.13 -11.57 -15.81
C ILE A 101 4.35 -11.56 -14.29
N GLY A 102 5.23 -10.68 -13.78
CA GLY A 102 5.44 -10.51 -12.34
C GLY A 102 4.15 -10.15 -11.58
N VAL A 103 3.35 -9.24 -12.14
CA VAL A 103 2.03 -8.88 -11.59
C VAL A 103 1.09 -10.08 -11.58
N VAL A 104 0.99 -10.85 -12.67
CA VAL A 104 0.14 -12.04 -12.75
C VAL A 104 0.52 -13.08 -11.70
N PHE A 105 1.80 -13.40 -11.55
CA PHE A 105 2.26 -14.33 -10.51
C PHE A 105 1.93 -13.83 -9.09
N SER A 106 2.09 -12.53 -8.84
CA SER A 106 1.74 -11.93 -7.55
C SER A 106 0.23 -11.93 -7.27
N VAL A 107 -0.60 -11.75 -8.31
CA VAL A 107 -2.07 -11.89 -8.21
C VAL A 107 -2.44 -13.33 -7.84
N VAL A 108 -1.86 -14.32 -8.53
CA VAL A 108 -2.11 -15.74 -8.25
C VAL A 108 -1.70 -16.09 -6.82
N LEU A 109 -0.53 -15.63 -6.38
CA LEU A 109 -0.07 -15.82 -5.01
C LEU A 109 -1.01 -15.14 -4.00
N GLY A 110 -1.49 -13.95 -4.32
CA GLY A 110 -2.48 -13.22 -3.52
C GLY A 110 -3.81 -13.98 -3.41
N MET A 111 -4.30 -14.56 -4.50
CA MET A 111 -5.48 -15.43 -4.47
C MET A 111 -5.25 -16.65 -3.59
N LEU A 112 -4.10 -17.32 -3.73
CA LEU A 112 -3.75 -18.51 -2.95
C LEU A 112 -3.71 -18.18 -1.46
N LEU A 113 -3.04 -17.09 -1.07
CA LEU A 113 -3.02 -16.65 0.32
C LEU A 113 -4.41 -16.28 0.82
N GLY A 114 -5.19 -15.55 0.01
CA GLY A 114 -6.57 -15.19 0.33
C GLY A 114 -7.45 -16.42 0.57
N LEU A 115 -7.36 -17.44 -0.26
CA LEU A 115 -8.09 -18.72 -0.11
C LEU A 115 -7.68 -19.46 1.17
N THR A 116 -6.39 -19.48 1.48
CA THR A 116 -5.87 -20.17 2.67
C THR A 116 -6.29 -19.46 3.96
N THR A 117 -6.38 -18.13 3.93
CA THR A 117 -6.60 -17.29 5.11
C THR A 117 -8.02 -16.77 5.27
N MET A 118 -8.95 -17.08 4.35
CA MET A 118 -10.31 -16.52 4.36
C MET A 118 -11.10 -16.77 5.65
N ARG A 119 -10.78 -17.86 6.37
CA ARG A 119 -11.44 -18.23 7.64
C ARG A 119 -10.73 -17.68 8.87
N LEU A 120 -9.57 -17.06 8.70
CA LEU A 120 -8.79 -16.52 9.80
C LEU A 120 -9.13 -15.05 10.01
N SER A 121 -9.07 -14.63 11.27
CA SER A 121 -9.32 -13.24 11.67
C SER A 121 -8.33 -12.78 12.74
N GLY A 122 -8.18 -11.47 12.88
CA GLY A 122 -7.35 -10.85 13.92
C GLY A 122 -5.88 -11.29 13.87
N SER A 123 -5.33 -11.62 15.04
CA SER A 123 -3.91 -11.97 15.20
C SER A 123 -3.51 -13.27 14.49
N TYR A 124 -4.44 -14.22 14.36
CA TYR A 124 -4.17 -15.49 13.66
C TYR A 124 -3.88 -15.25 12.17
N LEU A 125 -4.59 -14.32 11.54
CA LEU A 125 -4.34 -13.94 10.16
C LEU A 125 -2.95 -13.30 10.02
N ALA A 126 -2.58 -12.41 10.93
CA ALA A 126 -1.27 -11.74 10.91
C ALA A 126 -0.11 -12.75 10.99
N ILE A 127 -0.19 -13.70 11.93
CA ILE A 127 0.85 -14.73 12.12
C ILE A 127 0.91 -15.66 10.89
N THR A 128 -0.22 -16.08 10.36
CA THR A 128 -0.28 -16.97 9.19
C THR A 128 0.30 -16.28 7.95
N THR A 129 -0.05 -15.00 7.71
CA THR A 129 0.47 -14.26 6.57
C THR A 129 1.96 -13.97 6.70
N MET A 130 2.46 -13.74 7.93
CA MET A 130 3.90 -13.62 8.22
C MET A 130 4.63 -14.93 7.91
N GLY A 131 4.11 -16.07 8.42
CA GLY A 131 4.69 -17.39 8.15
C GLY A 131 4.69 -17.72 6.66
N PHE A 132 3.62 -17.36 5.94
CA PHE A 132 3.57 -17.53 4.49
C PHE A 132 4.65 -16.72 3.77
N ALA A 133 4.89 -15.47 4.17
CA ALA A 133 5.95 -14.65 3.57
C ALA A 133 7.33 -15.26 3.80
N GLU A 134 7.56 -15.82 4.99
CA GLU A 134 8.83 -16.48 5.29
C GLU A 134 8.99 -17.78 4.50
N VAL A 135 7.93 -18.56 4.29
CA VAL A 135 7.95 -19.74 3.41
C VAL A 135 8.31 -19.33 1.98
N VAL A 136 7.68 -18.27 1.43
CA VAL A 136 8.02 -17.77 0.10
C VAL A 136 9.51 -17.36 0.03
N ARG A 137 10.01 -16.64 1.02
CA ARG A 137 11.43 -16.25 1.10
C ARG A 137 12.36 -17.47 1.12
N MET A 138 12.02 -18.49 1.92
CA MET A 138 12.79 -19.73 2.00
C MET A 138 12.78 -20.50 0.68
N VAL A 139 11.65 -20.55 -0.01
CA VAL A 139 11.57 -21.14 -1.36
C VAL A 139 12.50 -20.41 -2.32
N LEU A 140 12.48 -19.06 -2.31
CA LEU A 140 13.36 -18.26 -3.14
C LEU A 140 14.85 -18.46 -2.81
N LEU A 141 15.20 -18.70 -1.54
CA LEU A 141 16.56 -19.01 -1.10
C LEU A 141 17.02 -20.42 -1.53
N SER A 142 16.11 -21.39 -1.51
CA SER A 142 16.45 -22.81 -1.76
C SER A 142 16.40 -23.18 -3.24
N TRP A 143 15.72 -22.40 -4.08
CA TRP A 143 15.51 -22.73 -5.49
C TRP A 143 16.65 -22.18 -6.37
N GLU A 144 17.86 -22.75 -6.20
CA GLU A 144 19.07 -22.27 -6.87
C GLU A 144 18.95 -22.23 -8.40
N ASP A 145 18.33 -23.23 -9.01
CA ASP A 145 18.19 -23.33 -10.47
C ASP A 145 17.41 -22.17 -11.10
N VAL A 146 16.46 -21.57 -10.37
CA VAL A 146 15.58 -20.51 -10.90
C VAL A 146 15.96 -19.15 -10.38
N THR A 147 16.18 -19.03 -9.08
CA THR A 147 16.39 -17.76 -8.39
C THR A 147 17.85 -17.43 -8.12
N ASN A 148 18.75 -18.40 -8.40
CA ASN A 148 20.16 -18.34 -8.02
C ASN A 148 20.39 -18.32 -6.50
N GLY A 149 19.38 -18.73 -5.73
CA GLY A 149 19.43 -18.89 -4.28
C GLY A 149 19.86 -17.63 -3.53
N ALA A 150 20.81 -17.78 -2.61
CA ALA A 150 21.34 -16.68 -1.81
C ALA A 150 22.13 -15.64 -2.62
N PHE A 151 22.65 -16.00 -3.80
CA PHE A 151 23.39 -15.07 -4.67
C PHE A 151 22.44 -14.10 -5.41
N GLY A 152 21.16 -14.45 -5.52
CA GLY A 152 20.17 -13.63 -6.17
C GLY A 152 20.36 -13.47 -7.69
N ILE A 153 19.50 -12.69 -8.31
CA ILE A 153 19.53 -12.44 -9.76
C ILE A 153 20.21 -11.11 -10.03
N GLN A 154 21.20 -11.14 -10.90
CA GLN A 154 21.98 -9.98 -11.32
C GLN A 154 21.70 -9.62 -12.78
N LYS A 155 22.18 -8.45 -13.21
CA LYS A 155 22.10 -7.95 -14.60
C LYS A 155 20.66 -7.87 -15.13
N ILE A 156 19.71 -7.55 -14.26
CA ILE A 156 18.30 -7.36 -14.65
C ILE A 156 18.22 -6.21 -15.67
N PRO A 157 17.51 -6.40 -16.80
CA PRO A 157 17.41 -5.39 -17.84
C PRO A 157 16.70 -4.13 -17.31
N ARG A 158 17.19 -2.98 -17.77
CA ARG A 158 16.58 -1.68 -17.44
C ARG A 158 15.27 -1.49 -18.21
N PRO A 159 14.33 -0.73 -17.65
CA PRO A 159 13.16 -0.30 -18.41
C PRO A 159 13.62 0.54 -19.59
N SER A 160 13.16 0.23 -20.78
CA SER A 160 13.39 1.02 -21.99
C SER A 160 12.06 1.36 -22.67
N VAL A 161 11.95 2.60 -23.12
CA VAL A 161 10.80 3.09 -23.89
C VAL A 161 11.33 3.65 -25.22
N MET A 162 10.87 3.10 -26.32
CA MET A 162 11.31 3.49 -27.67
C MET A 162 12.84 3.53 -27.87
N GLY A 163 13.56 2.60 -27.22
CA GLY A 163 15.02 2.51 -27.33
C GLY A 163 15.80 3.37 -26.32
N TYR A 164 15.14 4.24 -25.56
CA TYR A 164 15.77 5.01 -24.49
C TYR A 164 15.71 4.25 -23.17
N GLU A 165 16.87 3.96 -22.57
CA GLU A 165 16.95 3.37 -21.24
C GLU A 165 16.52 4.40 -20.18
N LEU A 166 15.54 4.02 -19.36
CA LEU A 166 15.11 4.82 -18.21
C LEU A 166 16.07 4.53 -17.04
N THR A 167 16.93 5.50 -16.75
CA THR A 167 17.89 5.41 -15.66
C THR A 167 17.56 6.37 -14.53
N THR A 168 18.10 6.13 -13.34
CA THR A 168 18.00 7.06 -12.21
C THR A 168 18.73 8.39 -12.54
N ALA A 169 19.84 8.32 -13.31
CA ALA A 169 20.63 9.48 -13.70
C ALA A 169 19.85 10.44 -14.60
N ASN A 170 19.04 9.88 -15.53
CA ASN A 170 18.25 10.69 -16.47
C ASN A 170 16.87 11.07 -15.91
N GLY A 171 16.57 10.76 -14.65
CA GLY A 171 15.24 10.95 -14.07
C GLY A 171 14.11 10.12 -14.71
N GLY A 172 14.41 9.34 -15.76
CA GLY A 172 13.41 8.56 -16.48
C GLY A 172 12.74 7.49 -15.62
N LEU A 173 13.50 6.85 -14.74
CA LEU A 173 12.97 5.88 -13.79
C LEU A 173 12.03 6.54 -12.76
N TYR A 174 12.34 7.77 -12.35
CA TYR A 174 11.45 8.54 -11.47
C TYR A 174 10.09 8.82 -12.13
N LEU A 175 10.09 9.23 -13.40
CA LEU A 175 8.85 9.46 -14.15
C LEU A 175 8.03 8.18 -14.30
N LEU A 176 8.67 7.02 -14.51
CA LEU A 176 8.00 5.74 -14.58
C LEU A 176 7.35 5.39 -13.25
N VAL A 177 8.06 5.52 -12.12
CA VAL A 177 7.50 5.27 -10.79
C VAL A 177 6.39 6.25 -10.45
N LEU A 178 6.55 7.53 -10.82
CA LEU A 178 5.53 8.55 -10.63
C LEU A 178 4.25 8.20 -11.43
N SER A 179 4.39 7.72 -12.66
CA SER A 179 3.25 7.28 -13.47
C SER A 179 2.52 6.09 -12.84
N PHE A 180 3.28 5.11 -12.32
CA PHE A 180 2.70 3.97 -11.60
C PHE A 180 2.04 4.38 -10.28
N LEU A 181 2.59 5.36 -9.56
CA LEU A 181 1.98 5.90 -8.35
C LEU A 181 0.65 6.59 -8.66
N ILE A 182 0.60 7.43 -9.69
CA ILE A 182 -0.64 8.10 -10.12
C ILE A 182 -1.69 7.08 -10.55
N LEU A 183 -1.30 6.08 -11.32
CA LEU A 183 -2.18 5.00 -11.75
C LEU A 183 -2.71 4.21 -10.55
N SER A 184 -1.84 3.88 -9.59
CA SER A 184 -2.22 3.16 -8.36
C SER A 184 -3.15 4.00 -7.48
N ILE A 185 -2.94 5.30 -7.36
CA ILE A 185 -3.85 6.22 -6.65
C ILE A 185 -5.21 6.25 -7.32
N ALA A 186 -5.26 6.43 -8.65
CA ALA A 186 -6.50 6.43 -9.41
C ALA A 186 -7.25 5.10 -9.30
N PHE A 187 -6.53 3.99 -9.37
CA PHE A 187 -7.07 2.64 -9.24
C PHE A 187 -7.64 2.39 -7.82
N CYS A 188 -6.88 2.72 -6.76
CA CYS A 188 -7.36 2.60 -5.39
C CYS A 188 -8.57 3.51 -5.12
N ALA A 189 -8.59 4.73 -5.67
CA ALA A 189 -9.73 5.63 -5.57
C ALA A 189 -10.97 5.10 -6.31
N ALA A 190 -10.78 4.47 -7.46
CA ALA A 190 -11.86 3.81 -8.20
C ALA A 190 -12.44 2.63 -7.40
N ILE A 191 -11.57 1.78 -6.80
CA ILE A 191 -12.00 0.69 -5.92
C ILE A 191 -12.79 1.24 -4.73
N ASP A 192 -12.27 2.26 -4.06
CA ASP A 192 -12.87 2.85 -2.87
C ASP A 192 -14.30 3.37 -3.14
N ASN A 193 -14.55 3.89 -4.34
CA ASN A 193 -15.85 4.40 -4.78
C ASN A 193 -16.76 3.31 -5.39
N SER A 194 -16.25 2.12 -5.70
CA SER A 194 -16.96 1.04 -6.36
C SER A 194 -17.88 0.25 -5.41
N LYS A 195 -18.64 -0.70 -5.98
CA LYS A 195 -19.40 -1.69 -5.18
C LYS A 195 -18.46 -2.54 -4.33
N LEU A 196 -17.30 -2.91 -4.88
CA LEU A 196 -16.29 -3.69 -4.18
C LEU A 196 -15.80 -2.97 -2.91
N GLY A 197 -15.40 -1.72 -2.99
CA GLY A 197 -14.94 -0.95 -1.83
C GLY A 197 -16.02 -0.78 -0.74
N ARG A 198 -17.28 -0.58 -1.15
CA ARG A 198 -18.40 -0.52 -0.19
C ARG A 198 -18.62 -1.84 0.53
N THR A 199 -18.55 -2.96 -0.19
CA THR A 199 -18.69 -4.31 0.39
C THR A 199 -17.52 -4.63 1.34
N LEU A 200 -16.27 -4.30 0.96
CA LEU A 200 -15.11 -4.50 1.83
C LEU A 200 -15.23 -3.71 3.14
N ARG A 201 -15.74 -2.48 3.08
CA ARG A 201 -16.03 -1.69 4.30
C ARG A 201 -17.19 -2.25 5.14
N ALA A 202 -18.20 -2.84 4.51
CA ALA A 202 -19.25 -3.54 5.24
C ALA A 202 -18.68 -4.75 6.00
N ILE A 203 -17.81 -5.53 5.37
CA ILE A 203 -17.09 -6.65 5.99
C ILE A 203 -16.25 -6.18 7.18
N LYS A 204 -15.55 -5.04 7.03
CA LYS A 204 -14.75 -4.43 8.11
C LYS A 204 -15.58 -4.08 9.34
N ASN A 205 -16.78 -3.56 9.12
CA ASN A 205 -17.65 -3.10 10.21
C ASN A 205 -18.31 -4.27 10.93
N ASP A 206 -18.89 -5.22 10.18
CA ASP A 206 -19.50 -6.42 10.73
C ASP A 206 -19.57 -7.51 9.64
N GLU A 207 -18.70 -8.51 9.80
CA GLU A 207 -18.59 -9.63 8.87
C GLU A 207 -19.86 -10.51 8.90
N LEU A 208 -20.40 -10.77 10.11
CA LEU A 208 -21.57 -11.63 10.29
C LEU A 208 -22.81 -10.99 9.68
N ALA A 209 -23.06 -9.72 9.95
CA ALA A 209 -24.16 -9.00 9.36
C ALA A 209 -24.07 -8.96 7.83
N THR A 210 -22.87 -8.83 7.28
CA THR A 210 -22.62 -8.83 5.83
C THR A 210 -22.95 -10.20 5.21
N VAL A 211 -22.60 -11.30 5.87
CA VAL A 211 -22.97 -12.66 5.43
C VAL A 211 -24.49 -12.83 5.43
N LEU A 212 -25.18 -12.39 6.50
CA LEU A 212 -26.63 -12.47 6.62
C LEU A 212 -27.38 -11.68 5.53
N MET A 213 -26.76 -10.64 4.98
CA MET A 213 -27.27 -9.89 3.83
C MET A 213 -27.03 -10.61 2.49
N GLY A 214 -26.55 -11.84 2.48
CA GLY A 214 -26.35 -12.68 1.29
C GLY A 214 -25.04 -12.38 0.52
N VAL A 215 -24.08 -11.67 1.14
CA VAL A 215 -22.81 -11.37 0.49
C VAL A 215 -21.80 -12.50 0.75
N SER A 216 -21.15 -12.98 -0.31
CA SER A 216 -20.08 -13.99 -0.21
C SER A 216 -18.76 -13.35 0.25
N VAL A 217 -18.58 -13.16 1.57
CA VAL A 217 -17.44 -12.48 2.20
C VAL A 217 -16.11 -13.08 1.77
N GLU A 218 -16.02 -14.41 1.67
CA GLU A 218 -14.81 -15.13 1.26
C GLU A 218 -14.29 -14.65 -0.12
N ARG A 219 -15.18 -14.52 -1.12
CA ARG A 219 -14.80 -14.06 -2.46
C ARG A 219 -14.24 -12.63 -2.44
N TYR A 220 -14.84 -11.76 -1.63
CA TYR A 220 -14.36 -10.38 -1.50
C TYR A 220 -13.02 -10.29 -0.78
N LYS A 221 -12.77 -11.11 0.24
CA LYS A 221 -11.46 -11.21 0.91
C LYS A 221 -10.38 -11.68 -0.07
N VAL A 222 -10.64 -12.77 -0.82
CA VAL A 222 -9.70 -13.28 -1.85
C VAL A 222 -9.42 -12.22 -2.91
N THR A 223 -10.46 -11.51 -3.39
CA THR A 223 -10.29 -10.44 -4.37
C THR A 223 -9.43 -9.30 -3.84
N ALA A 224 -9.59 -8.93 -2.56
CA ALA A 224 -8.75 -7.91 -1.93
C ALA A 224 -7.28 -8.32 -1.90
N PHE A 225 -6.98 -9.58 -1.53
CA PHE A 225 -5.61 -10.12 -1.56
C PHE A 225 -5.04 -10.18 -2.97
N ALA A 226 -5.83 -10.58 -3.97
CA ALA A 226 -5.42 -10.64 -5.37
C ALA A 226 -5.03 -9.26 -5.92
N ILE A 227 -5.86 -8.25 -5.67
CA ILE A 227 -5.60 -6.87 -6.10
C ILE A 227 -4.37 -6.30 -5.40
N ALA A 228 -4.28 -6.49 -4.09
CA ALA A 228 -3.12 -6.05 -3.32
C ALA A 228 -1.84 -6.74 -3.78
N GLY A 229 -1.90 -8.06 -4.02
CA GLY A 229 -0.80 -8.83 -4.61
C GLY A 229 -0.34 -8.26 -5.96
N GLY A 230 -1.28 -7.92 -6.84
CA GLY A 230 -0.97 -7.34 -8.15
C GLY A 230 -0.23 -6.00 -8.07
N LEU A 231 -0.70 -5.08 -7.21
CA LEU A 231 -0.03 -3.80 -6.98
C LEU A 231 1.36 -3.98 -6.35
N ALA A 232 1.50 -4.88 -5.37
CA ALA A 232 2.80 -5.19 -4.77
C ALA A 232 3.75 -5.85 -5.77
N GLY A 233 3.24 -6.71 -6.67
CA GLY A 233 4.01 -7.32 -7.75
C GLY A 233 4.54 -6.31 -8.75
N LEU A 234 3.75 -5.30 -9.11
CA LEU A 234 4.19 -4.19 -9.97
C LEU A 234 5.37 -3.43 -9.35
N VAL A 235 5.30 -3.17 -8.04
CA VAL A 235 6.41 -2.55 -7.31
C VAL A 235 7.63 -3.47 -7.32
N GLY A 236 7.44 -4.78 -7.14
CA GLY A 236 8.51 -5.78 -7.20
C GLY A 236 9.28 -5.74 -8.51
N ALA A 237 8.57 -5.80 -9.62
CA ALA A 237 9.16 -5.71 -10.95
C ALA A 237 9.95 -4.41 -11.15
N THR A 238 9.38 -3.28 -10.71
CA THR A 238 10.02 -1.97 -10.84
C THR A 238 11.28 -1.84 -9.98
N PHE A 239 11.23 -2.35 -8.74
CA PHE A 239 12.38 -2.38 -7.83
C PHE A 239 13.52 -3.24 -8.36
N ALA A 240 13.20 -4.42 -8.92
CA ALA A 240 14.18 -5.31 -9.54
C ALA A 240 14.92 -4.61 -10.70
N ALA A 241 14.18 -3.93 -11.56
CA ALA A 241 14.75 -3.19 -12.69
C ALA A 241 15.56 -1.96 -12.26
N MET A 242 15.13 -1.27 -11.19
CA MET A 242 15.85 -0.14 -10.60
C MET A 242 17.23 -0.53 -10.09
N ASN A 243 17.28 -1.57 -9.25
CA ASN A 243 18.54 -2.00 -8.61
C ASN A 243 19.39 -2.88 -9.51
N ARG A 244 18.83 -3.49 -10.56
CA ARG A 244 19.48 -4.50 -11.45
C ARG A 244 20.02 -5.74 -10.71
N TYR A 245 19.68 -5.85 -9.45
CA TYR A 245 20.07 -6.93 -8.56
C TYR A 245 18.96 -7.08 -7.51
N ILE A 246 18.61 -8.33 -7.24
CA ILE A 246 17.71 -8.70 -6.16
C ILE A 246 18.24 -9.93 -5.43
N ASP A 247 18.10 -9.94 -4.12
CA ASP A 247 18.36 -11.10 -3.27
C ASP A 247 17.14 -11.38 -2.37
N PRO A 248 16.96 -12.65 -1.92
CA PRO A 248 15.79 -13.00 -1.11
C PRO A 248 15.75 -12.29 0.25
N ASN A 249 16.90 -11.89 0.81
CA ASN A 249 16.98 -11.25 2.12
C ASN A 249 16.48 -9.81 2.11
N THR A 250 16.39 -9.18 0.93
CA THR A 250 15.75 -7.87 0.77
C THR A 250 14.25 -7.91 1.10
N PHE A 251 13.60 -9.07 0.89
CA PHE A 251 12.15 -9.26 1.07
C PHE A 251 11.83 -9.97 2.39
N ASN A 252 12.41 -9.50 3.46
CA ASN A 252 12.28 -10.07 4.79
C ASN A 252 11.06 -9.51 5.55
N PHE A 253 10.90 -9.99 6.80
CA PHE A 253 9.87 -9.52 7.71
C PHE A 253 9.93 -8.01 7.98
N ASP A 254 11.15 -7.44 8.09
CA ASP A 254 11.34 -6.01 8.34
C ASP A 254 10.70 -5.14 7.24
N THR A 255 10.79 -5.60 5.97
CA THR A 255 10.15 -4.92 4.85
C THR A 255 8.62 -4.96 4.96
N SER A 256 8.03 -6.11 5.32
CA SER A 256 6.59 -6.21 5.59
C SER A 256 6.17 -5.30 6.74
N MET A 257 6.95 -5.29 7.83
CA MET A 257 6.68 -4.47 9.01
C MET A 257 6.72 -2.98 8.67
N LEU A 258 7.69 -2.54 7.87
CA LEU A 258 7.77 -1.14 7.43
C LEU A 258 6.52 -0.73 6.63
N ILE A 259 6.04 -1.60 5.72
CA ILE A 259 4.82 -1.33 4.92
C ILE A 259 3.60 -1.21 5.84
N VAL A 260 3.48 -2.08 6.85
CA VAL A 260 2.40 -2.02 7.86
C VAL A 260 2.51 -0.73 8.68
N CYS A 261 3.72 -0.35 9.10
CA CYS A 261 3.98 0.89 9.83
C CYS A 261 3.54 2.12 9.01
N ILE A 262 3.87 2.15 7.72
CA ILE A 262 3.44 3.23 6.81
C ILE A 262 1.91 3.28 6.75
N CYS A 263 1.26 2.11 6.64
CA CYS A 263 -0.19 2.02 6.53
C CYS A 263 -0.91 2.50 7.80
N ILE A 264 -0.43 2.11 8.97
CA ILE A 264 -1.00 2.51 10.27
C ILE A 264 -0.73 4.00 10.53
N LEU A 265 0.49 4.46 10.33
CA LEU A 265 0.88 5.86 10.52
C LEU A 265 0.10 6.78 9.59
N GLY A 266 -0.02 6.43 8.32
CA GLY A 266 -0.77 7.20 7.33
C GLY A 266 -2.25 7.30 7.68
N GLY A 267 -2.81 6.23 8.25
CA GLY A 267 -4.22 6.07 8.60
C GLY A 267 -4.94 5.09 7.70
N MET A 268 -5.46 4.04 8.31
CA MET A 268 -6.17 2.95 7.63
C MET A 268 -7.40 3.47 6.87
N GLY A 269 -7.46 3.20 5.57
CA GLY A 269 -8.55 3.64 4.68
C GLY A 269 -8.32 5.00 4.01
N SER A 270 -7.21 5.70 4.29
CA SER A 270 -6.90 7.00 3.71
C SER A 270 -5.82 6.91 2.64
N ILE A 271 -6.16 7.14 1.37
CA ILE A 271 -5.20 7.15 0.25
C ILE A 271 -4.11 8.22 0.45
N LYS A 272 -4.50 9.43 0.86
CA LYS A 272 -3.56 10.53 1.13
C LYS A 272 -2.65 10.23 2.31
N GLY A 273 -3.21 9.57 3.34
CA GLY A 273 -2.47 9.13 4.51
C GLY A 273 -1.35 8.18 4.15
N GLN A 274 -1.59 7.22 3.24
CA GLN A 274 -0.56 6.27 2.81
C GLN A 274 0.64 6.97 2.17
N ILE A 275 0.40 7.97 1.33
CA ILE A 275 1.46 8.75 0.68
C ILE A 275 2.26 9.54 1.72
N LEU A 276 1.59 10.23 2.65
CA LEU A 276 2.26 10.96 3.73
C LEU A 276 3.04 10.03 4.65
N GLY A 277 2.49 8.87 5.01
CA GLY A 277 3.16 7.85 5.80
C GLY A 277 4.43 7.34 5.11
N ALA A 278 4.37 7.09 3.80
CA ALA A 278 5.52 6.68 3.02
C ALA A 278 6.60 7.77 2.98
N VAL A 279 6.22 9.03 2.72
CA VAL A 279 7.17 10.15 2.76
C VAL A 279 7.86 10.22 4.13
N LEU A 280 7.10 10.19 5.21
CA LEU A 280 7.66 10.31 6.55
C LEU A 280 8.58 9.14 6.91
N LEU A 281 8.13 7.88 6.75
CA LEU A 281 8.91 6.72 7.19
C LEU A 281 10.05 6.33 6.26
N VAL A 282 10.02 6.73 4.99
CA VAL A 282 11.12 6.47 4.05
C VAL A 282 12.12 7.63 4.02
N ALA A 283 11.66 8.90 4.07
CA ALA A 283 12.57 10.04 4.08
C ALA A 283 13.26 10.24 5.45
N PHE A 284 12.59 9.94 6.56
CA PHE A 284 13.10 10.19 7.90
C PHE A 284 14.44 9.48 8.20
N PRO A 285 14.61 8.16 7.92
CA PRO A 285 15.88 7.48 8.11
C PRO A 285 16.99 8.01 7.20
N GLU A 286 16.61 8.53 6.05
CA GLU A 286 17.54 9.08 5.09
C GLU A 286 18.13 10.41 5.57
N VAL A 287 17.30 11.25 6.19
CA VAL A 287 17.72 12.49 6.86
C VAL A 287 18.58 12.19 8.09
N LEU A 288 18.25 11.13 8.82
CA LEU A 288 18.94 10.69 10.04
C LEU A 288 19.91 9.53 9.79
N ARG A 289 20.66 9.57 8.70
CA ARG A 289 21.59 8.50 8.30
C ARG A 289 22.60 8.12 9.40
N SER A 290 23.01 9.08 10.20
CA SER A 290 23.89 8.87 11.37
C SER A 290 23.26 7.96 12.44
N PHE A 291 21.93 7.81 12.46
CA PHE A 291 21.16 6.99 13.38
C PHE A 291 20.53 5.75 12.74
N ALA A 292 21.04 5.31 11.59
CA ALA A 292 20.47 4.18 10.84
C ALA A 292 20.34 2.89 11.69
N LEU A 293 21.20 2.70 12.67
CA LEU A 293 21.15 1.55 13.61
C LEU A 293 19.88 1.56 14.47
N TYR A 294 19.34 2.72 14.79
CA TYR A 294 18.18 2.89 15.68
C TYR A 294 16.85 3.01 14.92
N ARG A 295 16.85 2.82 13.59
CA ARG A 295 15.66 3.01 12.74
C ARG A 295 14.41 2.25 13.23
N PHE A 296 14.56 1.01 13.68
CA PHE A 296 13.44 0.21 14.18
C PHE A 296 12.92 0.70 15.53
N VAL A 297 13.81 1.19 16.41
CA VAL A 297 13.43 1.82 17.68
C VAL A 297 12.63 3.09 17.40
N VAL A 298 13.07 3.89 16.45
CA VAL A 298 12.37 5.12 16.03
C VAL A 298 11.00 4.78 15.42
N TYR A 299 10.90 3.77 14.56
CA TYR A 299 9.61 3.32 14.02
C TYR A 299 8.65 2.87 15.12
N GLY A 300 9.16 2.05 16.07
CA GLY A 300 8.36 1.60 17.21
C GLY A 300 7.88 2.76 18.08
N LEU A 301 8.76 3.72 18.35
CA LEU A 301 8.42 4.91 19.15
C LEU A 301 7.38 5.78 18.45
N ILE A 302 7.56 6.05 17.14
CA ILE A 302 6.60 6.82 16.34
C ILE A 302 5.23 6.14 16.36
N LEU A 303 5.18 4.81 16.17
CA LEU A 303 3.94 4.05 16.22
C LEU A 303 3.28 4.12 17.59
N LEU A 304 4.06 3.93 18.68
CA LEU A 304 3.55 3.98 20.05
C LEU A 304 2.95 5.35 20.36
N VAL A 305 3.64 6.42 20.02
CA VAL A 305 3.16 7.79 20.21
C VAL A 305 1.89 8.02 19.37
N MET A 306 1.89 7.60 18.10
CA MET A 306 0.73 7.75 17.23
C MET A 306 -0.49 6.96 17.74
N MET A 307 -0.32 5.71 18.17
CA MET A 307 -1.42 4.90 18.70
C MET A 307 -1.95 5.48 20.00
N ARG A 308 -1.11 6.09 20.83
CA ARG A 308 -1.50 6.72 22.10
C ARG A 308 -2.31 7.99 21.90
N PHE A 309 -1.88 8.85 20.94
CA PHE A 309 -2.48 10.18 20.74
C PHE A 309 -3.48 10.22 19.58
N ARG A 310 -3.33 9.37 18.56
CA ARG A 310 -4.14 9.40 17.36
C ARG A 310 -4.27 8.02 16.70
N SER A 311 -5.03 7.13 17.35
CA SER A 311 -5.24 5.74 16.95
C SER A 311 -5.79 5.56 15.51
N GLN A 312 -6.34 6.62 14.91
CA GLN A 312 -6.85 6.61 13.53
C GLN A 312 -5.77 6.95 12.48
N GLY A 313 -4.53 7.20 12.89
CA GLY A 313 -3.44 7.63 12.01
C GLY A 313 -3.47 9.14 11.70
N LEU A 314 -2.54 9.61 10.87
CA LEU A 314 -2.39 11.04 10.54
C LEU A 314 -3.64 11.61 9.86
N LEU A 315 -4.20 10.91 8.87
CA LEU A 315 -5.33 11.36 8.07
C LEU A 315 -6.55 10.42 8.10
N GLY A 316 -6.57 9.40 8.96
CA GLY A 316 -7.64 8.40 9.02
C GLY A 316 -9.02 9.01 9.31
N SER A 317 -9.12 9.85 10.34
CA SER A 317 -10.39 10.48 10.75
C SER A 317 -10.94 11.49 9.72
N LEU A 318 -10.07 12.06 8.88
CA LEU A 318 -10.46 12.98 7.82
C LEU A 318 -11.00 12.24 6.58
N SER A 319 -10.65 10.97 6.43
CA SER A 319 -11.07 10.12 5.29
C SER A 319 -12.49 9.57 5.41
N ASP A 320 -13.07 9.53 6.61
CA ASP A 320 -14.44 9.05 6.81
C ASP A 320 -15.44 9.96 6.10
N ARG A 321 -16.02 9.46 5.01
CA ARG A 321 -17.07 10.20 4.27
C ARG A 321 -18.29 10.34 5.13
N PRO A 322 -18.78 11.59 5.37
CA PRO A 322 -20.08 11.75 6.01
C PRO A 322 -21.14 11.13 5.09
N TYR A 323 -21.98 10.24 5.65
CA TYR A 323 -23.11 9.70 4.92
C TYR A 323 -24.04 10.85 4.54
N ARG A 324 -24.18 11.13 3.25
CA ARG A 324 -25.16 12.09 2.76
C ARG A 324 -26.46 11.33 2.51
N PHE A 325 -27.45 11.56 3.36
CA PHE A 325 -28.79 11.08 3.10
C PHE A 325 -29.29 11.63 1.74
N PRO A 326 -30.00 10.81 0.94
CA PRO A 326 -30.67 11.30 -0.25
C PRO A 326 -31.53 12.50 0.10
N LYS A 327 -31.53 13.54 -0.76
CA LYS A 327 -32.38 14.71 -0.56
C LYS A 327 -33.84 14.25 -0.46
N GLY A 328 -34.53 14.53 0.65
CA GLY A 328 -35.91 14.15 0.91
C GLY A 328 -36.14 13.14 2.05
N VAL A 329 -35.09 12.52 2.59
CA VAL A 329 -35.20 11.65 3.77
C VAL A 329 -34.98 12.50 5.02
N THR A 330 -36.03 12.98 5.62
CA THR A 330 -36.05 13.62 6.95
C THR A 330 -36.42 12.55 7.98
N PHE A 331 -35.44 12.07 8.76
CA PHE A 331 -35.78 11.31 9.97
C PHE A 331 -36.34 12.30 11.00
N LYS A 332 -37.66 12.31 11.19
CA LYS A 332 -38.25 12.90 12.38
C LYS A 332 -37.75 12.09 13.57
N HIS A 333 -36.85 12.66 14.35
CA HIS A 333 -36.54 12.15 15.67
C HIS A 333 -37.87 12.21 16.46
N LYS A 334 -38.51 11.07 16.61
CA LYS A 334 -39.64 10.93 17.53
C LYS A 334 -38.99 11.03 18.92
N SER A 335 -38.99 12.25 19.47
CA SER A 335 -38.72 12.42 20.89
C SER A 335 -39.73 11.51 21.60
N SER A 336 -39.24 10.53 22.30
CA SER A 336 -40.05 9.68 23.19
C SER A 336 -40.74 10.62 24.19
N PRO A 337 -42.07 10.70 24.21
CA PRO A 337 -42.76 11.41 25.28
C PRO A 337 -42.80 10.46 26.48
N GLY A 338 -42.13 10.81 27.55
CA GLY A 338 -42.31 10.14 28.83
C GLY A 338 -41.04 9.49 29.39
N GLY A 339 -40.37 10.20 30.25
CA GLY A 339 -39.26 9.74 31.05
C GLY A 339 -38.86 10.71 32.16
N ASP A 340 -39.83 11.48 32.67
CA ASP A 340 -39.73 11.99 34.02
C ASP A 340 -40.55 11.11 34.92
N THR A 341 -39.94 10.51 35.89
CA THR A 341 -40.34 9.97 37.18
C THR A 341 -39.70 8.58 37.43
N VAL A 342 -38.67 8.56 38.17
CA VAL A 342 -38.36 8.04 39.50
C VAL A 342 -36.86 7.97 39.64
#